data_ec51125ce4031ecef113a19e94136b3c
#
_entry.id   ec51125ce4031ecef113a19e94136b3c
#
_cell.length_a   1.000
_cell.length_b   1.000
_cell.length_c   1.000
_cell.angle_alpha   90.00
_cell.angle_beta   90.00
_cell.angle_gamma   90.00
#
_symmetry.space_group_name_H-M   'P 1'
#
loop_
_entity.id
_entity.type
_entity.pdbx_description
1 polymer ?
#
loop_
_entity_poly.entity_id
_entity_poly.type
_entity_poly.pdbx_seq_one_letter_code
_entity_poly.pdbx_strand_id
1 'polypeptide(L)'
;FADPSRVKVYGYGGALQPEWLTADYLQTTDDLHEVATCRLSDGRCLLMATGPVTWDSNHQRIRNPYANYGCYFLTEGDNPLTIDTETFLTNWQSHADRTHTLYEVDDYAWYQGGRNLYDATRITAANPRSITLQGAQDHDTGSLTVTLSADQATAVMVGVNGQNVGQLAAVSRGEYDEMRTATATFPVTELLAANNKVTLTPVNAQAVVRLDHISLYHATPEATPNLASATFPAPDIVGLVNNQNLHADGPADMIIIIPADRKMQEQAQRLADWHETHDT
;
A
#
# COMPACT_ATOMS: atom_id res chain seq x y z
N PHE A 1 -1.19 -12.32 25.35
CA PHE A 1 -2.45 -13.04 25.54
C PHE A 1 -2.20 -14.29 26.37
N ALA A 2 -3.11 -14.61 27.29
CA ALA A 2 -2.96 -15.76 28.17
C ALA A 2 -3.27 -17.07 27.42
N ASP A 3 -4.22 -17.03 26.49
CA ASP A 3 -4.64 -18.17 25.68
C ASP A 3 -4.65 -17.80 24.19
N PRO A 4 -3.65 -18.22 23.41
CA PRO A 4 -3.59 -17.96 21.97
C PRO A 4 -4.79 -18.54 21.21
N SER A 5 -5.47 -19.55 21.76
CA SER A 5 -6.66 -20.15 21.10
C SER A 5 -7.89 -19.23 21.13
N ARG A 6 -7.87 -18.19 21.94
CA ARG A 6 -8.96 -17.20 22.10
C ARG A 6 -8.67 -15.86 21.43
N VAL A 7 -7.55 -15.73 20.73
CA VAL A 7 -7.19 -14.48 20.06
C VAL A 7 -8.14 -14.23 18.89
N LYS A 8 -8.75 -13.05 18.89
CA LYS A 8 -9.57 -12.48 17.81
C LYS A 8 -8.83 -11.32 17.19
N VAL A 9 -8.94 -11.17 15.89
CA VAL A 9 -8.34 -10.08 15.12
C VAL A 9 -9.42 -9.26 14.45
N TYR A 10 -9.36 -7.93 14.58
CA TYR A 10 -10.36 -7.01 14.01
C TYR A 10 -9.66 -5.94 13.18
N GLY A 11 -10.24 -5.53 12.07
CA GLY A 11 -9.79 -4.39 11.27
C GLY A 11 -9.88 -4.58 9.78
N TYR A 12 -9.61 -3.50 9.06
CA TYR A 12 -9.60 -3.42 7.59
C TYR A 12 -8.19 -3.33 7.00
N GLY A 13 -7.15 -3.34 7.86
CA GLY A 13 -5.76 -3.18 7.42
C GLY A 13 -5.43 -1.76 6.97
N GLY A 14 -4.69 -1.65 5.86
CA GLY A 14 -4.19 -0.39 5.31
C GLY A 14 -4.85 0.05 4.00
N ALA A 15 -5.83 -0.68 3.47
CA ALA A 15 -6.46 -0.34 2.19
C ALA A 15 -7.04 1.07 2.18
N LEU A 16 -6.96 1.74 1.02
CA LEU A 16 -7.57 3.06 0.83
C LEU A 16 -9.08 2.95 0.97
N GLN A 17 -9.64 3.77 1.84
CA GLN A 17 -11.08 3.93 2.00
C GLN A 17 -11.63 4.88 0.92
N PRO A 18 -12.92 4.75 0.52
CA PRO A 18 -13.55 5.70 -0.39
C PRO A 18 -13.52 7.12 0.17
N GLU A 19 -13.23 8.11 -0.66
CA GLU A 19 -13.29 9.54 -0.24
C GLU A 19 -14.72 9.99 0.06
N TRP A 20 -15.71 9.39 -0.59
CA TRP A 20 -17.14 9.63 -0.36
C TRP A 20 -17.78 8.42 0.29
N LEU A 21 -18.16 8.58 1.54
CA LEU A 21 -18.81 7.54 2.33
C LEU A 21 -20.30 7.54 2.04
N THR A 22 -20.78 6.50 1.36
CA THR A 22 -22.22 6.30 1.16
C THR A 22 -22.87 5.68 2.40
N ALA A 23 -24.19 5.81 2.54
CA ALA A 23 -24.91 5.18 3.65
C ALA A 23 -24.74 3.64 3.65
N ASP A 24 -24.77 3.01 2.48
CA ASP A 24 -24.58 1.56 2.34
C ASP A 24 -23.16 1.13 2.76
N TYR A 25 -22.14 1.94 2.39
CA TYR A 25 -20.77 1.69 2.81
C TYR A 25 -20.62 1.78 4.33
N LEU A 26 -21.17 2.82 4.95
CA LEU A 26 -21.14 3.01 6.40
C LEU A 26 -21.86 1.88 7.14
N GLN A 27 -23.01 1.41 6.66
CA GLN A 27 -23.71 0.28 7.28
C GLN A 27 -22.87 -1.01 7.33
N THR A 28 -21.96 -1.19 6.38
CA THR A 28 -21.12 -2.39 6.28
C THR A 28 -19.76 -2.24 6.95
N THR A 29 -19.31 -1.00 7.19
CA THR A 29 -17.94 -0.70 7.67
C THR A 29 -17.91 0.14 8.95
N ASP A 30 -19.06 0.45 9.53
CA ASP A 30 -19.19 1.24 10.75
C ASP A 30 -18.45 0.60 11.94
N ASP A 31 -18.59 -0.72 12.08
CA ASP A 31 -17.82 -1.51 13.04
C ASP A 31 -16.66 -2.26 12.40
N LEU A 32 -15.62 -2.50 13.21
CA LEU A 32 -14.51 -3.36 12.80
C LEU A 32 -14.99 -4.81 12.66
N HIS A 33 -14.78 -5.39 11.48
CA HIS A 33 -15.10 -6.80 11.28
C HIS A 33 -13.99 -7.72 11.82
N GLU A 34 -14.37 -8.91 12.26
CA GLU A 34 -13.43 -9.93 12.67
C GLU A 34 -12.76 -10.57 11.44
N VAL A 35 -11.44 -10.62 11.46
CA VAL A 35 -10.61 -11.24 10.41
C VAL A 35 -10.37 -12.69 10.76
N ALA A 36 -10.66 -13.60 9.83
CA ALA A 36 -10.43 -15.02 10.02
C ALA A 36 -8.92 -15.33 10.14
N THR A 37 -8.59 -16.19 11.10
CA THR A 37 -7.21 -16.64 11.33
C THR A 37 -7.06 -18.14 11.02
N CYS A 38 -5.89 -18.54 10.54
CA CYS A 38 -5.53 -19.94 10.36
C CYS A 38 -4.58 -20.37 11.49
N ARG A 39 -4.97 -21.41 12.23
CA ARG A 39 -4.18 -21.94 13.34
C ARG A 39 -3.42 -23.17 12.89
N LEU A 40 -2.10 -23.16 13.09
CA LEU A 40 -1.24 -24.27 12.76
C LEU A 40 -1.03 -25.18 13.98
N SER A 41 -0.71 -26.44 13.72
CA SER A 41 -0.47 -27.44 14.79
C SER A 41 0.75 -27.13 15.68
N ASP A 42 1.66 -26.29 15.21
CA ASP A 42 2.82 -25.83 15.97
C ASP A 42 2.56 -24.61 16.85
N GLY A 43 1.29 -24.14 16.90
CA GLY A 43 0.84 -23.02 17.74
C GLY A 43 0.90 -21.66 17.02
N ARG A 44 1.42 -21.57 15.82
CA ARG A 44 1.36 -20.32 15.03
C ARG A 44 -0.07 -19.99 14.64
N CYS A 45 -0.40 -18.70 14.67
CA CYS A 45 -1.66 -18.15 14.19
C CYS A 45 -1.37 -17.21 13.03
N LEU A 46 -1.88 -17.54 11.85
CA LEU A 46 -1.67 -16.77 10.62
C LEU A 46 -2.91 -15.97 10.27
N LEU A 47 -2.73 -14.77 9.74
CA LEU A 47 -3.80 -13.97 9.16
C LEU A 47 -3.37 -13.42 7.79
N MET A 48 -4.34 -13.16 6.92
CA MET A 48 -4.12 -12.43 5.68
C MET A 48 -4.26 -10.94 6.00
N ALA A 49 -3.13 -10.25 6.06
CA ALA A 49 -3.11 -8.81 6.34
C ALA A 49 -3.09 -8.01 5.03
N THR A 50 -3.88 -6.93 5.00
CA THR A 50 -3.89 -5.99 3.88
C THR A 50 -3.00 -4.79 4.21
N GLY A 51 -2.02 -4.53 3.35
CA GLY A 51 -1.16 -3.34 3.43
C GLY A 51 -1.80 -2.09 2.84
N PRO A 52 -1.08 -0.94 2.82
CA PRO A 52 -1.56 0.31 2.24
C PRO A 52 -1.56 0.31 0.71
N VAL A 53 -1.01 -0.70 0.07
CA VAL A 53 -1.03 -0.90 -1.39
C VAL A 53 -1.96 -2.04 -1.72
N THR A 54 -2.84 -1.80 -2.68
CA THR A 54 -3.74 -2.79 -3.28
C THR A 54 -3.73 -2.63 -4.81
N TRP A 55 -4.44 -3.50 -5.51
CA TRP A 55 -4.44 -3.56 -6.97
C TRP A 55 -5.88 -3.52 -7.49
N ASP A 56 -6.12 -2.77 -8.55
CA ASP A 56 -7.40 -2.76 -9.23
C ASP A 56 -7.52 -3.92 -10.25
N SER A 57 -8.68 -4.04 -10.89
CA SER A 57 -8.94 -5.06 -11.91
C SER A 57 -8.09 -4.91 -13.19
N ASN A 58 -7.41 -3.79 -13.37
CA ASN A 58 -6.48 -3.52 -14.47
C ASN A 58 -5.02 -3.69 -14.04
N HIS A 59 -4.79 -4.28 -12.87
CA HIS A 59 -3.46 -4.48 -12.29
C HIS A 59 -2.72 -3.17 -11.99
N GLN A 60 -3.46 -2.07 -11.76
CA GLN A 60 -2.87 -0.80 -11.39
C GLN A 60 -2.78 -0.67 -9.87
N ARG A 61 -1.68 -0.10 -9.42
CA ARG A 61 -1.44 0.15 -8.00
C ARG A 61 -2.44 1.19 -7.46
N ILE A 62 -3.09 0.84 -6.36
CA ILE A 62 -3.86 1.75 -5.52
C ILE A 62 -3.08 1.88 -4.20
N ARG A 63 -2.66 3.09 -3.86
CA ARG A 63 -1.97 3.37 -2.61
C ARG A 63 -2.83 4.23 -1.70
N ASN A 64 -2.90 3.85 -0.43
CA ASN A 64 -3.44 4.71 0.61
C ASN A 64 -2.39 5.81 0.95
N PRO A 65 -2.63 7.09 0.62
CA PRO A 65 -1.67 8.16 0.88
C PRO A 65 -1.65 8.60 2.35
N TYR A 66 -2.56 8.10 3.17
CA TYR A 66 -2.74 8.48 4.57
C TYR A 66 -2.13 7.49 5.56
N ALA A 67 -1.70 6.32 5.09
CA ALA A 67 -1.13 5.27 5.94
C ALA A 67 0.08 4.60 5.28
N ASN A 68 1.10 4.28 6.08
CA ASN A 68 2.25 3.49 5.65
C ASN A 68 2.16 2.03 6.12
N TYR A 69 1.16 1.71 6.94
CA TYR A 69 0.98 0.38 7.54
C TYR A 69 -0.49 -0.02 7.54
N GLY A 70 -0.74 -1.33 7.47
CA GLY A 70 -2.03 -1.90 7.81
C GLY A 70 -2.08 -2.16 9.32
N CYS A 71 -3.14 -1.72 9.99
CA CYS A 71 -3.32 -1.88 11.42
C CYS A 71 -4.49 -2.80 11.73
N TYR A 72 -4.31 -3.63 12.77
CA TYR A 72 -5.33 -4.53 13.28
C TYR A 72 -5.37 -4.47 14.79
N PHE A 73 -6.54 -4.73 15.36
CA PHE A 73 -6.74 -4.85 16.80
C PHE A 73 -6.82 -6.31 17.18
N LEU A 74 -6.13 -6.68 18.24
CA LEU A 74 -6.16 -8.02 18.80
C LEU A 74 -6.78 -7.99 20.18
N THR A 75 -7.70 -8.93 20.43
CA THR A 75 -8.33 -9.11 21.75
C THR A 75 -8.49 -10.60 22.05
N GLU A 76 -8.86 -10.94 23.28
CA GLU A 76 -9.29 -12.29 23.64
C GLU A 76 -10.82 -12.35 23.70
N GLY A 77 -11.37 -13.45 23.19
CA GLY A 77 -12.80 -13.69 23.22
C GLY A 77 -13.16 -15.14 22.91
N ASP A 78 -14.41 -15.48 23.14
CA ASP A 78 -14.91 -16.81 22.80
C ASP A 78 -15.21 -16.93 21.30
N ASN A 79 -15.07 -18.15 20.76
CA ASN A 79 -15.39 -18.48 19.38
C ASN A 79 -14.71 -17.55 18.32
N PRO A 80 -13.35 -17.45 18.31
CA PRO A 80 -12.66 -16.66 17.31
C PRO A 80 -12.93 -17.22 15.89
N LEU A 81 -13.06 -16.31 14.92
CA LEU A 81 -13.25 -16.69 13.53
C LEU A 81 -11.98 -17.38 12.99
N THR A 82 -12.13 -18.60 12.53
CA THR A 82 -11.01 -19.42 12.02
C THR A 82 -11.32 -20.05 10.69
N ILE A 83 -10.27 -20.25 9.89
CA ILE A 83 -10.29 -21.03 8.66
C ILE A 83 -9.25 -22.15 8.74
N ASP A 84 -9.47 -23.20 7.99
CA ASP A 84 -8.50 -24.28 7.86
C ASP A 84 -7.33 -23.93 6.94
N THR A 85 -6.33 -24.79 6.91
CA THR A 85 -5.10 -24.56 6.13
C THR A 85 -5.35 -24.60 4.62
N GLU A 86 -6.31 -25.35 4.13
CA GLU A 86 -6.65 -25.44 2.72
C GLU A 86 -7.31 -24.14 2.26
N THR A 87 -8.28 -23.64 3.01
CA THR A 87 -8.94 -22.36 2.78
C THR A 87 -7.92 -21.20 2.86
N PHE A 88 -7.01 -21.23 3.85
CA PHE A 88 -5.96 -20.21 3.96
C PHE A 88 -5.06 -20.20 2.71
N LEU A 89 -4.59 -21.35 2.23
CA LEU A 89 -3.73 -21.43 1.05
C LEU A 89 -4.47 -21.01 -0.23
N THR A 90 -5.76 -21.34 -0.35
CA THR A 90 -6.60 -20.90 -1.47
C THR A 90 -6.73 -19.36 -1.48
N ASN A 91 -7.02 -18.77 -0.33
CA ASN A 91 -7.09 -17.30 -0.18
C ASN A 91 -5.73 -16.64 -0.44
N TRP A 92 -4.65 -17.26 0.05
CA TRP A 92 -3.29 -16.79 -0.18
C TRP A 92 -2.96 -16.74 -1.67
N GLN A 93 -3.25 -17.81 -2.41
CA GLN A 93 -2.95 -17.92 -3.84
C GLN A 93 -3.79 -16.97 -4.69
N SER A 94 -5.02 -16.70 -4.28
CA SER A 94 -5.92 -15.76 -4.98
C SER A 94 -5.66 -14.29 -4.63
N HIS A 95 -4.81 -14.01 -3.64
CA HIS A 95 -4.51 -12.64 -3.26
C HIS A 95 -3.70 -11.92 -4.35
N ALA A 96 -4.10 -10.69 -4.67
CA ALA A 96 -3.51 -9.94 -5.78
C ALA A 96 -1.98 -9.73 -5.64
N ASP A 97 -1.46 -9.62 -4.42
CA ASP A 97 -0.02 -9.50 -4.18
C ASP A 97 0.78 -10.73 -4.67
N ARG A 98 0.11 -11.86 -4.92
CA ARG A 98 0.78 -13.07 -5.42
C ARG A 98 1.05 -13.02 -6.92
N THR A 99 0.52 -12.04 -7.60
CA THR A 99 0.71 -11.77 -9.03
C THR A 99 1.37 -10.42 -9.30
N HIS A 100 1.79 -9.69 -8.27
CA HIS A 100 2.36 -8.36 -8.42
C HIS A 100 3.64 -8.19 -7.62
N THR A 101 4.60 -7.50 -8.23
CA THR A 101 5.82 -7.02 -7.57
C THR A 101 5.91 -5.52 -7.73
N LEU A 102 6.18 -4.82 -6.64
CA LEU A 102 6.27 -3.36 -6.59
C LEU A 102 7.69 -2.92 -6.23
N TYR A 103 8.19 -1.92 -6.92
CA TYR A 103 9.29 -1.07 -6.49
C TYR A 103 8.76 0.34 -6.30
N GLU A 104 8.88 0.86 -5.10
CA GLU A 104 8.48 2.21 -4.72
C GLU A 104 9.39 2.73 -3.62
N VAL A 105 9.89 3.96 -3.78
CA VAL A 105 10.69 4.69 -2.81
C VAL A 105 10.20 6.13 -2.79
N ASP A 106 9.80 6.60 -1.61
CA ASP A 106 9.14 7.90 -1.39
C ASP A 106 10.01 8.82 -0.53
N ASP A 107 11.24 9.10 -0.97
CA ASP A 107 12.22 9.87 -0.21
C ASP A 107 12.56 11.24 -0.80
N TYR A 108 11.88 11.64 -1.88
CA TYR A 108 12.09 12.91 -2.56
C TYR A 108 10.78 13.61 -2.97
N ALA A 109 10.72 14.92 -2.70
CA ALA A 109 9.71 15.82 -3.27
C ALA A 109 10.40 16.84 -4.19
N TRP A 110 9.83 17.09 -5.38
CA TRP A 110 10.35 18.13 -6.27
C TRP A 110 10.33 19.51 -5.64
N TYR A 111 9.30 19.76 -4.85
CA TYR A 111 9.10 21.01 -4.09
C TYR A 111 8.70 20.66 -2.66
N GLN A 112 8.77 21.63 -1.79
CA GLN A 112 8.36 21.42 -0.39
C GLN A 112 6.85 21.20 -0.32
N GLY A 113 6.47 20.02 0.02
CA GLY A 113 5.09 19.58 0.12
C GLY A 113 4.58 18.95 -1.17
N GLY A 114 3.43 18.37 -1.07
CA GLY A 114 2.78 17.68 -2.16
C GLY A 114 2.41 16.23 -1.80
N ARG A 115 1.54 15.68 -2.61
CA ARG A 115 0.95 14.36 -2.41
C ARG A 115 1.79 13.25 -3.02
N ASN A 116 2.57 13.62 -4.06
CA ASN A 116 3.38 12.67 -4.82
C ASN A 116 4.84 12.77 -4.40
N LEU A 117 5.36 11.68 -3.92
CA LEU A 117 6.76 11.48 -3.60
C LEU A 117 7.42 10.61 -4.67
N TYR A 118 8.74 10.67 -4.75
CA TYR A 118 9.54 10.01 -5.78
C TYR A 118 10.81 9.45 -5.18
N ASP A 119 11.46 8.52 -5.88
CA ASP A 119 12.83 8.08 -5.58
C ASP A 119 13.82 9.25 -5.76
N ALA A 120 14.66 9.50 -4.75
CA ALA A 120 15.70 10.54 -4.78
C ALA A 120 16.76 10.30 -5.84
N THR A 121 16.85 9.12 -6.43
CA THR A 121 17.80 8.80 -7.49
C THR A 121 17.48 9.56 -8.77
N ARG A 122 18.45 10.31 -9.26
CA ARG A 122 18.35 11.03 -10.54
C ARG A 122 18.58 10.07 -11.69
N ILE A 123 17.63 10.01 -12.61
CA ILE A 123 17.71 9.23 -13.84
C ILE A 123 17.96 10.21 -14.99
N THR A 124 19.06 10.02 -15.73
CA THR A 124 19.44 10.87 -16.87
C THR A 124 19.90 9.99 -18.02
N ALA A 125 20.01 10.56 -19.23
CA ALA A 125 20.54 9.84 -20.38
C ALA A 125 21.95 9.29 -20.14
N ALA A 126 22.79 10.02 -19.39
CA ALA A 126 24.15 9.59 -19.03
C ALA A 126 24.17 8.54 -17.90
N ASN A 127 23.16 8.54 -17.05
CA ASN A 127 23.04 7.62 -15.92
C ASN A 127 21.64 7.00 -15.90
N PRO A 128 21.37 6.01 -16.77
CA PRO A 128 20.12 5.28 -16.78
C PRO A 128 19.95 4.45 -15.50
N ARG A 129 18.70 4.18 -15.11
CA ARG A 129 18.38 3.40 -13.92
C ARG A 129 18.11 1.95 -14.29
N SER A 130 18.61 1.02 -13.49
CA SER A 130 18.21 -0.38 -13.52
C SER A 130 17.62 -0.78 -12.18
N ILE A 131 16.48 -1.48 -12.22
CA ILE A 131 15.77 -2.01 -11.06
C ILE A 131 15.47 -3.48 -11.32
N THR A 132 15.61 -4.31 -10.30
CA THR A 132 15.34 -5.74 -10.39
C THR A 132 14.04 -6.05 -9.64
N LEU A 133 13.12 -6.73 -10.33
CA LEU A 133 11.84 -7.18 -9.78
C LEU A 133 11.78 -8.71 -9.79
N GLN A 134 11.07 -9.26 -8.81
CA GLN A 134 10.78 -10.70 -8.80
C GLN A 134 9.64 -11.01 -9.78
N GLY A 135 9.62 -12.23 -10.28
CA GLY A 135 8.49 -12.84 -10.97
C GLY A 135 8.06 -14.09 -10.23
N ALA A 136 7.29 -14.95 -10.87
CA ALA A 136 6.86 -16.20 -10.28
C ALA A 136 7.38 -17.43 -11.04
N GLN A 137 7.55 -17.31 -12.35
CA GLN A 137 7.90 -18.41 -13.23
C GLN A 137 8.74 -17.91 -14.41
N ASP A 138 9.63 -18.78 -14.95
CA ASP A 138 10.33 -18.50 -16.20
C ASP A 138 9.37 -18.62 -17.40
N HIS A 139 9.62 -17.80 -18.40
CA HIS A 139 8.80 -17.67 -19.62
C HIS A 139 7.36 -17.23 -19.35
N ASP A 140 7.12 -16.51 -18.25
CA ASP A 140 5.81 -15.96 -17.93
C ASP A 140 5.51 -14.69 -18.75
N THR A 141 4.26 -14.31 -18.75
CA THR A 141 3.76 -13.08 -19.39
C THR A 141 3.15 -12.17 -18.35
N GLY A 142 3.05 -10.89 -18.68
CA GLY A 142 2.45 -9.93 -17.77
C GLY A 142 2.44 -8.51 -18.31
N SER A 143 2.42 -7.55 -17.42
CA SER A 143 2.51 -6.14 -17.77
C SER A 143 3.39 -5.37 -16.78
N LEU A 144 4.17 -4.43 -17.31
CA LEU A 144 5.00 -3.51 -16.54
C LEU A 144 4.36 -2.13 -16.56
N THR A 145 3.98 -1.61 -15.41
CA THR A 145 3.54 -0.22 -15.26
C THR A 145 4.67 0.61 -14.68
N VAL A 146 4.97 1.72 -15.33
CA VAL A 146 5.99 2.69 -14.90
C VAL A 146 5.34 4.03 -14.69
N THR A 147 5.54 4.63 -13.52
CA THR A 147 5.08 5.97 -13.16
C THR A 147 6.26 6.82 -12.76
N LEU A 148 6.42 7.97 -13.40
CA LEU A 148 7.56 8.86 -13.21
C LEU A 148 7.20 10.33 -13.50
N SER A 149 8.12 11.24 -13.19
CA SER A 149 8.04 12.66 -13.54
C SER A 149 9.38 13.14 -14.07
N ALA A 150 9.38 14.27 -14.79
CA ALA A 150 10.59 14.86 -15.35
C ALA A 150 10.58 16.39 -15.22
N ASP A 151 11.77 16.99 -15.01
CA ASP A 151 11.94 18.46 -14.97
C ASP A 151 11.83 19.09 -16.35
N GLN A 152 12.08 18.31 -17.40
CA GLN A 152 11.96 18.71 -18.81
C GLN A 152 11.29 17.61 -19.62
N ALA A 153 10.61 18.00 -20.69
CA ALA A 153 9.97 17.04 -21.61
C ALA A 153 11.00 16.05 -22.17
N THR A 154 10.69 14.78 -22.07
CA THR A 154 11.53 13.69 -22.57
C THR A 154 10.71 12.45 -22.89
N ALA A 155 11.21 11.59 -23.76
CA ALA A 155 10.81 10.20 -23.80
C ALA A 155 11.74 9.40 -22.87
N VAL A 156 11.21 8.43 -22.16
CA VAL A 156 11.98 7.47 -21.36
C VAL A 156 11.81 6.10 -22.00
N MET A 157 12.91 5.55 -22.52
CA MET A 157 12.93 4.20 -23.06
C MET A 157 12.84 3.21 -21.91
N VAL A 158 11.97 2.23 -22.05
CA VAL A 158 11.72 1.18 -21.05
C VAL A 158 12.15 -0.17 -21.61
N GLY A 159 13.04 -0.83 -20.90
CA GLY A 159 13.49 -2.18 -21.25
C GLY A 159 13.23 -3.17 -20.12
N VAL A 160 12.98 -4.42 -20.48
CA VAL A 160 12.88 -5.55 -19.56
C VAL A 160 13.77 -6.68 -20.05
N ASN A 161 14.64 -7.20 -19.21
CA ASN A 161 15.57 -8.30 -19.51
C ASN A 161 16.37 -8.08 -20.80
N GLY A 162 16.73 -6.82 -21.08
CA GLY A 162 17.49 -6.43 -22.28
C GLY A 162 16.65 -6.21 -23.55
N GLN A 163 15.34 -6.46 -23.48
CA GLN A 163 14.42 -6.17 -24.57
C GLN A 163 13.77 -4.79 -24.37
N ASN A 164 13.69 -3.98 -25.43
CA ASN A 164 12.93 -2.74 -25.41
C ASN A 164 11.42 -3.05 -25.47
N VAL A 165 10.68 -2.67 -24.44
CA VAL A 165 9.23 -2.88 -24.37
C VAL A 165 8.42 -1.65 -24.78
N GLY A 166 9.06 -0.48 -24.87
CA GLY A 166 8.42 0.74 -25.33
C GLY A 166 9.06 2.01 -24.79
N GLN A 167 8.31 3.10 -24.89
CA GLN A 167 8.72 4.39 -24.34
C GLN A 167 7.57 5.07 -23.61
N LEU A 168 7.89 5.81 -22.57
CA LEU A 168 6.98 6.65 -21.81
C LEU A 168 7.29 8.12 -22.08
N ALA A 169 6.30 8.89 -22.53
CA ALA A 169 6.46 10.33 -22.71
C ALA A 169 6.21 11.05 -21.38
N ALA A 170 7.23 11.72 -20.86
CA ALA A 170 7.12 12.60 -19.70
C ALA A 170 7.13 14.06 -20.16
N VAL A 171 6.15 14.82 -19.73
CA VAL A 171 6.07 16.26 -19.95
C VAL A 171 6.87 17.02 -18.89
N SER A 172 7.30 18.23 -19.23
CA SER A 172 7.94 19.11 -18.25
C SER A 172 6.93 19.53 -17.16
N ARG A 173 7.47 20.05 -16.06
CA ARG A 173 6.68 20.67 -14.99
C ARG A 173 5.67 21.69 -15.55
N GLY A 174 4.54 21.83 -14.87
CA GLY A 174 3.49 22.77 -15.23
C GLY A 174 3.80 24.21 -14.81
N GLU A 175 2.84 25.06 -15.02
CA GLU A 175 2.79 26.41 -14.43
C GLU A 175 2.77 26.28 -12.90
N TYR A 176 3.34 27.24 -12.20
CA TYR A 176 3.47 27.24 -10.71
C TYR A 176 4.28 26.07 -10.15
N ASP A 177 5.23 25.55 -10.94
CA ASP A 177 6.12 24.46 -10.52
C ASP A 177 5.43 23.12 -10.22
N GLU A 178 4.20 22.95 -10.68
CA GLU A 178 3.50 21.68 -10.55
C GLU A 178 4.22 20.57 -11.34
N MET A 179 4.62 19.50 -10.65
CA MET A 179 5.17 18.31 -11.31
C MET A 179 4.06 17.44 -11.85
N ARG A 180 4.19 17.08 -13.12
CA ARG A 180 3.26 16.19 -13.81
C ARG A 180 3.77 14.77 -13.80
N THR A 181 2.96 13.90 -13.28
CA THR A 181 3.20 12.46 -13.30
C THR A 181 2.80 11.88 -14.66
N ALA A 182 3.65 11.05 -15.22
CA ALA A 182 3.38 10.28 -16.42
C ALA A 182 3.39 8.79 -16.08
N THR A 183 2.38 8.07 -16.57
CA THR A 183 2.22 6.62 -16.37
C THR A 183 2.04 5.93 -17.69
N ALA A 184 2.68 4.79 -17.88
CA ALA A 184 2.43 3.89 -19.01
C ALA A 184 2.56 2.43 -18.58
N THR A 185 1.76 1.59 -19.21
CA THR A 185 1.76 0.14 -19.02
C THR A 185 2.18 -0.54 -20.31
N PHE A 186 3.13 -1.46 -20.21
CA PHE A 186 3.72 -2.19 -21.32
C PHE A 186 3.44 -3.67 -21.16
N PRO A 187 2.95 -4.37 -22.19
CA PRO A 187 2.90 -5.83 -22.16
C PRO A 187 4.33 -6.37 -22.14
N VAL A 188 4.57 -7.37 -21.32
CA VAL A 188 5.86 -8.05 -21.21
C VAL A 188 5.68 -9.55 -21.37
N THR A 189 6.66 -10.17 -22.04
CA THR A 189 6.74 -11.60 -22.23
C THR A 189 8.13 -12.08 -21.81
N GLU A 190 8.32 -13.38 -21.68
CA GLU A 190 9.60 -13.97 -21.27
C GLU A 190 10.08 -13.41 -19.92
N LEU A 191 9.16 -13.24 -18.99
CA LEU A 191 9.51 -12.95 -17.62
C LEU A 191 10.27 -14.13 -17.00
N LEU A 192 11.12 -13.81 -16.04
CA LEU A 192 11.89 -14.80 -15.28
C LEU A 192 11.24 -14.99 -13.91
N ALA A 193 11.42 -16.17 -13.34
CA ALA A 193 10.98 -16.45 -11.96
C ALA A 193 11.58 -15.45 -10.95
N ALA A 194 12.79 -14.95 -11.27
CA ALA A 194 13.48 -13.96 -10.45
C ALA A 194 14.35 -13.04 -11.34
N ASN A 195 14.73 -11.89 -10.77
CA ASN A 195 15.71 -10.99 -11.40
C ASN A 195 15.28 -10.39 -12.75
N ASN A 196 14.00 -10.05 -12.89
CA ASN A 196 13.55 -9.27 -14.03
C ASN A 196 14.14 -7.87 -13.96
N LYS A 197 15.10 -7.60 -14.85
CA LYS A 197 15.81 -6.33 -14.88
C LYS A 197 15.07 -5.31 -15.73
N VAL A 198 14.48 -4.31 -15.08
CA VAL A 198 13.86 -3.14 -15.72
C VAL A 198 14.91 -2.05 -15.90
N THR A 199 14.98 -1.46 -17.09
CA THR A 199 15.88 -0.34 -17.40
C THR A 199 15.07 0.88 -17.86
N LEU A 200 15.40 2.06 -17.32
CA LEU A 200 14.82 3.35 -17.68
C LEU A 200 15.92 4.27 -18.22
N THR A 201 15.77 4.73 -19.47
CA THR A 201 16.76 5.58 -20.14
C THR A 201 16.09 6.78 -20.76
N PRO A 202 16.23 8.00 -20.20
CA PRO A 202 15.76 9.23 -20.82
C PRO A 202 16.45 9.51 -22.14
N VAL A 203 15.73 10.02 -23.13
CA VAL A 203 16.26 10.38 -24.45
C VAL A 203 16.84 11.79 -24.45
N ASN A 204 16.18 12.73 -23.77
CA ASN A 204 16.67 14.10 -23.66
C ASN A 204 17.85 14.15 -22.67
N ALA A 205 19.04 14.52 -23.16
CA ALA A 205 20.26 14.57 -22.36
C ALA A 205 20.22 15.61 -21.21
N GLN A 206 19.34 16.59 -21.29
CA GLN A 206 19.19 17.64 -20.26
C GLN A 206 18.14 17.30 -19.21
N ALA A 207 17.24 16.34 -19.49
CA ALA A 207 16.18 15.98 -18.58
C ALA A 207 16.69 15.18 -17.38
N VAL A 208 16.13 15.50 -16.21
CA VAL A 208 16.23 14.71 -15.00
C VAL A 208 14.86 14.08 -14.75
N VAL A 209 14.84 12.76 -14.70
CA VAL A 209 13.64 11.97 -14.39
C VAL A 209 13.71 11.46 -12.95
N ARG A 210 12.56 11.43 -12.28
CA ARG A 210 12.38 10.84 -10.96
C ARG A 210 11.32 9.75 -11.07
N LEU A 211 11.62 8.59 -10.53
CA LEU A 211 10.70 7.47 -10.48
C LEU A 211 9.74 7.64 -9.30
N ASP A 212 8.45 7.44 -9.54
CA ASP A 212 7.46 7.23 -8.50
C ASP A 212 7.45 5.73 -8.15
N HIS A 213 6.92 4.91 -9.04
CA HIS A 213 6.94 3.46 -8.83
C HIS A 213 7.07 2.68 -10.15
N ILE A 214 7.43 1.43 -10.00
CA ILE A 214 7.30 0.40 -11.03
C ILE A 214 6.53 -0.76 -10.44
N SER A 215 5.47 -1.20 -11.10
CA SER A 215 4.78 -2.44 -10.78
C SER A 215 4.87 -3.43 -11.93
N LEU A 216 5.14 -4.68 -11.58
CA LEU A 216 5.15 -5.81 -12.50
C LEU A 216 3.99 -6.73 -12.13
N TYR A 217 3.02 -6.85 -13.02
CA TYR A 217 2.04 -7.94 -12.98
C TYR A 217 2.60 -9.13 -13.74
N HIS A 218 2.51 -10.33 -13.16
CA HIS A 218 2.83 -11.60 -13.79
C HIS A 218 1.63 -12.54 -13.72
N ALA A 219 1.35 -13.25 -14.82
CA ALA A 219 0.13 -14.03 -14.98
C ALA A 219 0.08 -15.24 -14.04
N THR A 220 1.23 -15.83 -13.73
CA THR A 220 1.35 -16.97 -12.83
C THR A 220 1.49 -16.47 -11.39
N PRO A 221 0.60 -16.86 -10.44
CA PRO A 221 0.80 -16.53 -9.04
C PRO A 221 2.07 -17.15 -8.45
N GLU A 222 2.65 -16.50 -7.44
CA GLU A 222 3.70 -17.11 -6.63
C GLU A 222 3.27 -18.48 -6.10
N ALA A 223 4.20 -19.42 -6.00
CA ALA A 223 3.91 -20.75 -5.49
C ALA A 223 3.41 -20.70 -4.03
N THR A 224 2.41 -21.54 -3.72
CA THR A 224 1.90 -21.65 -2.35
C THR A 224 2.99 -22.08 -1.38
N PRO A 225 3.10 -21.42 -0.20
CA PRO A 225 4.10 -21.77 0.78
C PRO A 225 3.80 -23.12 1.46
N ASN A 226 4.84 -23.83 1.81
CA ASN A 226 4.69 -24.95 2.74
C ASN A 226 4.54 -24.38 4.17
N LEU A 227 3.32 -24.42 4.72
CA LEU A 227 3.00 -23.83 6.02
C LEU A 227 3.83 -24.39 7.18
N ALA A 228 4.28 -25.64 7.08
CA ALA A 228 5.10 -26.27 8.11
C ALA A 228 6.52 -25.67 8.21
N SER A 229 7.07 -25.19 7.09
CA SER A 229 8.44 -24.70 7.00
C SER A 229 8.56 -23.22 6.65
N ALA A 230 7.48 -22.60 6.14
CA ALA A 230 7.49 -21.18 5.75
C ALA A 230 7.61 -20.27 6.97
N THR A 231 8.40 -19.21 6.79
CA THR A 231 8.49 -18.10 7.74
C THR A 231 7.61 -16.95 7.23
N PHE A 232 6.74 -16.46 8.09
CA PHE A 232 5.91 -15.29 7.83
C PHE A 232 6.37 -14.12 8.69
N PRO A 233 6.23 -12.87 8.23
CA PRO A 233 6.53 -11.71 9.06
C PRO A 233 5.61 -11.69 10.29
N ALA A 234 6.17 -11.35 11.44
CA ALA A 234 5.40 -11.07 12.63
C ALA A 234 4.92 -9.61 12.63
N PRO A 235 3.73 -9.34 13.18
CA PRO A 235 3.27 -7.96 13.31
C PRO A 235 4.09 -7.21 14.36
N ASP A 236 4.29 -5.91 14.14
CA ASP A 236 4.81 -5.00 15.15
C ASP A 236 3.70 -4.63 16.14
N ILE A 237 4.00 -4.73 17.44
CA ILE A 237 3.05 -4.34 18.49
C ILE A 237 3.21 -2.85 18.77
N VAL A 238 2.19 -2.08 18.39
CA VAL A 238 2.18 -0.62 18.59
C VAL A 238 1.89 -0.26 20.05
N GLY A 239 0.95 -0.95 20.71
CA GLY A 239 0.61 -0.72 22.11
C GLY A 239 -0.75 -1.27 22.49
N LEU A 240 -1.12 -1.01 23.74
CA LEU A 240 -2.44 -1.31 24.27
C LEU A 240 -3.42 -0.18 23.92
N VAL A 241 -4.60 -0.54 23.46
CA VAL A 241 -5.70 0.39 23.23
C VAL A 241 -6.73 0.20 24.33
N ASN A 242 -7.12 1.29 24.97
CA ASN A 242 -8.20 1.25 25.96
C ASN A 242 -9.51 0.94 25.26
N ASN A 243 -10.37 0.16 25.91
CA ASN A 243 -11.71 -0.08 25.41
C ASN A 243 -12.45 1.25 25.23
N GLN A 244 -13.09 1.39 24.08
CA GLN A 244 -13.88 2.53 23.70
C GLN A 244 -15.28 2.06 23.36
N ASN A 245 -16.27 2.92 23.54
CA ASN A 245 -17.62 2.68 23.09
C ASN A 245 -18.17 4.00 22.50
N LEU A 246 -17.64 4.38 21.34
CA LEU A 246 -17.98 5.63 20.67
C LEU A 246 -19.44 5.67 20.22
N HIS A 247 -20.07 4.50 20.00
CA HIS A 247 -21.49 4.40 19.67
C HIS A 247 -22.41 4.75 20.87
N ALA A 248 -21.90 4.66 22.09
CA ALA A 248 -22.65 5.06 23.29
C ALA A 248 -22.46 6.55 23.63
N ASP A 249 -21.51 7.22 23.01
CA ASP A 249 -21.35 8.66 23.13
C ASP A 249 -22.55 9.35 22.44
N GLY A 250 -23.11 10.35 23.09
CA GLY A 250 -24.22 11.13 22.52
C GLY A 250 -23.77 11.94 21.30
N PRO A 251 -24.72 12.58 20.60
CA PRO A 251 -24.37 13.48 19.51
C PRO A 251 -23.46 14.60 20.00
N ALA A 252 -22.43 14.91 19.23
CA ALA A 252 -21.51 16.00 19.49
C ALA A 252 -21.67 17.08 18.41
N ASP A 253 -21.81 18.35 18.83
CA ASP A 253 -21.92 19.49 17.91
C ASP A 253 -20.57 19.88 17.32
N MET A 254 -19.48 19.58 18.05
CA MET A 254 -18.11 19.85 17.62
C MET A 254 -17.15 18.74 18.06
N ILE A 255 -16.23 18.37 17.17
CA ILE A 255 -15.15 17.40 17.44
C ILE A 255 -13.83 18.12 17.23
N ILE A 256 -12.94 18.12 18.23
CA ILE A 256 -11.60 18.67 18.15
C ILE A 256 -10.59 17.50 18.08
N ILE A 257 -9.91 17.39 16.96
CA ILE A 257 -8.87 16.35 16.75
C ILE A 257 -7.50 16.96 17.02
N ILE A 258 -6.74 16.34 17.92
CA ILE A 258 -5.39 16.78 18.28
C ILE A 258 -4.37 15.64 18.06
N PRO A 259 -3.08 15.96 17.86
CA PRO A 259 -2.03 14.94 17.79
C PRO A 259 -1.98 14.06 19.05
N ALA A 260 -1.61 12.78 18.87
CA ALA A 260 -1.55 11.81 19.96
C ALA A 260 -0.52 12.16 21.06
N ASP A 261 0.47 13.02 20.77
CA ASP A 261 1.44 13.52 21.75
C ASP A 261 0.87 14.48 22.80
N ARG A 262 -0.42 14.85 22.65
CA ARG A 262 -1.22 15.68 23.56
C ARG A 262 -0.66 17.08 23.88
N LYS A 263 0.34 17.55 23.15
CA LYS A 263 0.92 18.90 23.40
C LYS A 263 -0.08 20.02 23.21
N MET A 264 -1.12 19.80 22.41
CA MET A 264 -2.17 20.80 22.17
C MET A 264 -3.41 20.62 23.08
N GLN A 265 -3.41 19.64 23.98
CA GLN A 265 -4.60 19.28 24.76
C GLN A 265 -5.16 20.45 25.58
N GLU A 266 -4.30 21.21 26.26
CA GLU A 266 -4.74 22.37 27.06
C GLU A 266 -5.43 23.44 26.20
N GLN A 267 -4.89 23.73 25.02
CA GLN A 267 -5.47 24.73 24.13
C GLN A 267 -6.74 24.25 23.46
N ALA A 268 -6.81 22.98 23.12
CA ALA A 268 -8.03 22.34 22.60
C ALA A 268 -9.16 22.36 23.65
N GLN A 269 -8.83 22.07 24.92
CA GLN A 269 -9.80 22.17 26.01
C GLN A 269 -10.32 23.60 26.20
N ARG A 270 -9.44 24.58 26.18
CA ARG A 270 -9.86 26.02 26.27
C ARG A 270 -10.81 26.42 25.13
N LEU A 271 -10.57 25.87 23.92
CA LEU A 271 -11.46 26.11 22.79
C LEU A 271 -12.83 25.41 23.00
N ALA A 272 -12.83 24.18 23.47
CA ALA A 272 -14.06 23.46 23.81
C ALA A 272 -14.88 24.19 24.87
N ASP A 273 -14.25 24.59 25.97
CA ASP A 273 -14.89 25.33 27.06
C ASP A 273 -15.49 26.67 26.60
N TRP A 274 -14.81 27.33 25.64
CA TRP A 274 -15.30 28.57 25.05
C TRP A 274 -16.57 28.32 24.23
N HIS A 275 -16.57 27.30 23.37
CA HIS A 275 -17.74 26.93 22.57
C HIS A 275 -18.93 26.47 23.46
N GLU A 276 -18.67 25.68 24.49
CA GLU A 276 -19.71 25.26 25.43
C GLU A 276 -20.42 26.44 26.10
N THR A 277 -19.73 27.55 26.26
CA THR A 277 -20.30 28.73 26.95
C THR A 277 -20.88 29.79 26.01
N HIS A 278 -20.55 29.77 24.70
CA HIS A 278 -20.89 30.82 23.75
C HIS A 278 -21.73 30.34 22.56
N ASP A 279 -21.75 29.03 22.27
CA ASP A 279 -22.59 28.50 21.22
C ASP A 279 -23.94 28.09 21.80
N THR A 280 -25.02 28.48 21.11
CA THR A 280 -26.43 28.21 21.52
C THR A 280 -27.07 27.26 20.53
#